data_4c7a5a475024c45e6cdde5f594601880
#
_entry.id   4c7a5a475024c45e6cdde5f594601880
#
_cell.length_a   1.000
_cell.length_b   1.000
_cell.length_c   1.000
_cell.angle_alpha   90.00
_cell.angle_beta   90.00
_cell.angle_gamma   90.00
#
_symmetry.space_group_name_H-M   'P 1'
#
loop_
_entity.id
_entity.type
_entity.pdbx_description
1 polymer ?
#
loop_
_entity_poly.entity_id
_entity_poly.type
_entity_poly.pdbx_seq_one_letter_code
_entity_poly.pdbx_strand_id
1 'polypeptide(L)'
;MIHVMIDEFTPCLKDAKTGELVQTEVVRIKRRSFLKKYNKKNGWYTDWEKLAEENEIYAVVIEGTVDIQGLVAIAPHKDMRSMYISWMCTAPQNNKFMTKSIKYYGVGGHLFAIVADKSMQWGYEGALHGFAASEELLRHYVEMFHAEHLGMLHQYQFFVDEAHAKELLEVYHYEWNET
;
A
#
# COMPACT_ATOMS: atom_id res chain seq x y z
N MET A 1 -4.87 -3.89 8.73
CA MET A 1 -5.99 -3.00 8.38
C MET A 1 -5.53 -1.93 7.39
N ILE A 2 -6.36 -1.57 6.44
CA ILE A 2 -5.99 -0.72 5.31
C ILE A 2 -6.68 0.63 5.44
N HIS A 3 -5.89 1.70 5.59
CA HIS A 3 -6.32 3.10 5.77
C HIS A 3 -5.87 3.96 4.59
N VAL A 4 -6.19 3.54 3.37
CA VAL A 4 -5.73 4.19 2.15
C VAL A 4 -6.90 4.54 1.24
N MET A 5 -6.97 5.79 0.83
CA MET A 5 -7.82 6.25 -0.27
C MET A 5 -6.97 6.32 -1.54
N ILE A 6 -7.47 5.72 -2.62
CA ILE A 6 -6.82 5.84 -3.93
C ILE A 6 -7.37 7.08 -4.60
N ASP A 7 -6.50 8.02 -4.89
CA ASP A 7 -6.88 9.29 -5.49
C ASP A 7 -6.62 9.34 -7.01
N GLU A 8 -5.41 8.96 -7.42
CA GLU A 8 -5.03 8.88 -8.83
C GLU A 8 -4.16 7.65 -9.09
N PHE A 9 -4.29 7.05 -10.27
CA PHE A 9 -3.33 6.09 -10.80
C PHE A 9 -2.27 6.84 -11.60
N THR A 10 -1.08 6.96 -11.04
CA THR A 10 0.06 7.62 -11.67
C THR A 10 1.25 6.68 -11.66
N PRO A 11 2.11 6.66 -12.70
CA PRO A 11 3.28 5.77 -12.76
C PRO A 11 4.32 6.08 -11.66
N CYS A 12 4.26 7.28 -11.09
CA CYS A 12 5.00 7.72 -9.90
C CYS A 12 4.11 8.67 -9.11
N LEU A 13 4.64 9.39 -8.12
CA LEU A 13 3.83 10.39 -7.42
C LEU A 13 3.64 11.66 -8.24
N LYS A 14 2.61 12.43 -7.88
CA LYS A 14 2.30 13.72 -8.50
C LYS A 14 2.21 14.79 -7.40
N ASP A 15 3.02 15.83 -7.51
CA ASP A 15 2.95 16.97 -6.60
C ASP A 15 1.59 17.66 -6.70
N ALA A 16 0.91 17.80 -5.57
CA ALA A 16 -0.46 18.32 -5.55
C ALA A 16 -0.56 19.82 -5.87
N LYS A 17 0.53 20.57 -5.72
CA LYS A 17 0.57 22.01 -6.00
C LYS A 17 0.97 22.31 -7.43
N THR A 18 1.98 21.62 -7.95
CA THR A 18 2.55 21.89 -9.27
C THR A 18 1.97 21.00 -10.37
N GLY A 19 1.43 19.83 -10.01
CA GLY A 19 1.01 18.80 -10.96
C GLY A 19 2.16 18.06 -11.61
N GLU A 20 3.40 18.31 -11.20
CA GLU A 20 4.58 17.65 -11.74
C GLU A 20 4.72 16.24 -11.18
N LEU A 21 5.23 15.33 -12.01
CA LEU A 21 5.56 13.96 -11.61
C LEU A 21 6.83 13.96 -10.76
N VAL A 22 6.79 13.21 -9.67
CA VAL A 22 7.89 13.05 -8.72
C VAL A 22 8.30 11.58 -8.69
N GLN A 23 9.54 11.29 -9.09
CA GLN A 23 10.05 9.93 -9.15
C GLN A 23 10.13 9.30 -7.76
N THR A 24 9.84 8.02 -7.70
CA THR A 24 9.77 7.25 -6.47
C THR A 24 10.59 5.98 -6.54
N GLU A 25 10.99 5.52 -5.38
CA GLU A 25 11.61 4.21 -5.18
C GLU A 25 10.78 3.40 -4.20
N VAL A 26 10.83 2.08 -4.34
CA VAL A 26 10.27 1.14 -3.37
C VAL A 26 11.39 0.56 -2.54
N VAL A 27 11.29 0.69 -1.22
CA VAL A 27 12.31 0.23 -0.29
C VAL A 27 11.74 -0.82 0.66
N ARG A 28 12.39 -1.99 0.73
CA ARG A 28 12.13 -2.95 1.81
C ARG A 28 12.85 -2.52 3.07
N ILE A 29 12.12 -2.32 4.15
CA ILE A 29 12.69 -1.92 5.44
C ILE A 29 13.04 -3.16 6.25
N LYS A 30 14.30 -3.56 6.22
CA LYS A 30 14.83 -4.72 6.97
C LYS A 30 15.21 -4.38 8.43
N ARG A 31 15.63 -3.13 8.69
CA ARG A 31 16.06 -2.68 10.02
C ARG A 31 14.87 -2.20 10.85
N ARG A 32 14.35 -3.05 11.72
CA ARG A 32 13.18 -2.76 12.56
C ARG A 32 13.29 -1.47 13.38
N SER A 33 14.46 -1.22 13.96
CA SER A 33 14.67 -0.01 14.78
C SER A 33 14.46 1.31 14.02
N PHE A 34 14.57 1.29 12.69
CA PHE A 34 14.24 2.44 11.83
C PHE A 34 12.75 2.81 11.93
N LEU A 35 11.90 1.83 12.19
CA LEU A 35 10.45 1.99 12.23
C LEU A 35 9.91 2.60 13.54
N LYS A 36 10.72 2.76 14.57
CA LYS A 36 10.29 3.28 15.89
C LYS A 36 9.50 4.60 15.84
N LYS A 37 9.89 5.49 14.93
CA LYS A 37 9.22 6.79 14.77
C LYS A 37 7.89 6.71 14.00
N TYR A 38 7.64 5.60 13.31
CA TYR A 38 6.42 5.37 12.54
C TYR A 38 5.40 4.65 13.43
N ASN A 39 4.62 5.42 14.16
CA ASN A 39 3.69 4.92 15.16
C ASN A 39 2.43 5.80 15.27
N LYS A 40 1.49 5.38 16.10
CA LYS A 40 0.21 6.08 16.32
C LYS A 40 0.36 7.55 16.72
N LYS A 41 1.33 7.87 17.56
CA LYS A 41 1.57 9.25 18.03
C LYS A 41 2.00 10.18 16.90
N ASN A 42 2.68 9.63 15.92
CA ASN A 42 3.20 10.35 14.76
C ASN A 42 2.27 10.25 13.52
N GLY A 43 1.02 9.81 13.69
CA GLY A 43 0.02 9.77 12.62
C GLY A 43 0.10 8.56 11.69
N TRP A 44 0.76 7.48 12.10
CA TRP A 44 0.94 6.27 11.28
C TRP A 44 0.01 5.12 11.65
N TYR A 45 -1.06 5.38 12.37
CA TYR A 45 -2.15 4.47 12.77
C TYR A 45 -1.78 3.32 13.69
N THR A 46 -0.59 2.75 13.58
CA THR A 46 -0.15 1.59 14.34
C THR A 46 1.35 1.66 14.64
N ASP A 47 1.86 0.69 15.39
CA ASP A 47 3.28 0.52 15.68
C ASP A 47 3.95 -0.32 14.58
N TRP A 48 4.62 0.33 13.64
CA TRP A 48 5.27 -0.31 12.51
C TRP A 48 6.49 -1.15 12.88
N GLU A 49 7.21 -0.80 13.97
CA GLU A 49 8.31 -1.62 14.48
C GLU A 49 7.80 -2.99 14.93
N LYS A 50 6.64 -3.02 15.59
CA LYS A 50 6.00 -4.25 16.05
C LYS A 50 5.45 -5.07 14.87
N LEU A 51 4.83 -4.44 13.89
CA LEU A 51 4.36 -5.11 12.67
C LEU A 51 5.47 -5.85 11.93
N ALA A 52 6.68 -5.31 11.94
CA ALA A 52 7.85 -5.91 11.29
C ALA A 52 8.35 -7.21 11.95
N GLU A 53 7.75 -7.66 13.05
CA GLU A 53 8.05 -8.96 13.66
C GLU A 53 7.52 -10.12 12.82
N GLU A 54 6.35 -9.94 12.20
CA GLU A 54 5.64 -11.00 11.47
C GLU A 54 5.40 -10.66 9.99
N ASN A 55 5.77 -9.46 9.56
CA ASN A 55 5.49 -8.98 8.21
C ASN A 55 6.73 -8.42 7.54
N GLU A 56 6.76 -8.50 6.21
CA GLU A 56 7.67 -7.70 5.41
C GLU A 56 7.11 -6.28 5.29
N ILE A 57 7.96 -5.27 5.50
CA ILE A 57 7.58 -3.86 5.42
C ILE A 57 8.20 -3.24 4.17
N TYR A 58 7.36 -2.64 3.35
CA TYR A 58 7.75 -1.86 2.18
C TYR A 58 7.32 -0.41 2.31
N ALA A 59 8.14 0.48 1.78
CA ALA A 59 7.89 1.91 1.75
C ALA A 59 7.95 2.46 0.33
N VAL A 60 7.08 3.41 0.01
CA VAL A 60 7.24 4.31 -1.12
C VAL A 60 7.99 5.54 -0.62
N VAL A 61 9.13 5.83 -1.23
CA VAL A 61 9.96 7.00 -0.91
C VAL A 61 10.17 7.87 -2.15
N ILE A 62 10.47 9.13 -1.95
CA ILE A 62 10.94 10.00 -3.03
C ILE A 62 12.33 9.50 -3.46
N GLU A 63 12.56 9.36 -4.76
CA GLU A 63 13.82 8.88 -5.34
C GLU A 63 15.03 9.59 -4.75
N GLY A 64 16.05 8.81 -4.35
CA GLY A 64 17.27 9.32 -3.75
C GLY A 64 17.13 9.86 -2.32
N THR A 65 16.00 9.62 -1.66
CA THR A 65 15.75 10.08 -0.28
C THR A 65 15.31 8.93 0.63
N VAL A 66 15.18 9.24 1.93
CA VAL A 66 14.50 8.39 2.93
C VAL A 66 13.15 8.99 3.36
N ASP A 67 12.59 9.87 2.55
CA ASP A 67 11.31 10.53 2.83
C ASP A 67 10.14 9.61 2.47
N ILE A 68 9.61 8.91 3.47
CA ILE A 68 8.56 7.91 3.31
C ILE A 68 7.22 8.59 3.04
N GLN A 69 6.58 8.19 1.93
CA GLN A 69 5.26 8.68 1.53
C GLN A 69 4.13 7.72 1.88
N GLY A 70 4.43 6.45 2.08
CA GLY A 70 3.48 5.43 2.53
C GLY A 70 4.19 4.16 2.93
N LEU A 71 3.51 3.35 3.75
CA LEU A 71 3.99 2.07 4.27
C LEU A 71 2.97 0.96 4.05
N VAL A 72 3.45 -0.22 3.74
CA VAL A 72 2.66 -1.45 3.68
C VAL A 72 3.37 -2.60 4.38
N ALA A 73 2.62 -3.34 5.19
CA ALA A 73 3.03 -4.57 5.86
C ALA A 73 2.32 -5.75 5.23
N ILE A 74 3.07 -6.72 4.72
CA ILE A 74 2.54 -7.86 3.98
C ILE A 74 3.10 -9.19 4.47
N ALA A 75 2.31 -10.24 4.29
CA ALA A 75 2.70 -11.62 4.51
C ALA A 75 2.06 -12.55 3.46
N PRO A 76 2.77 -13.57 2.97
CA PRO A 76 2.18 -14.54 2.04
C PRO A 76 1.14 -15.40 2.77
N HIS A 77 -0.02 -15.59 2.14
CA HIS A 77 -1.10 -16.44 2.64
C HIS A 77 -1.31 -17.64 1.70
N LYS A 78 -0.70 -18.77 2.05
CA LYS A 78 -0.64 -19.96 1.20
C LYS A 78 -2.01 -20.55 0.87
N ASP A 79 -2.91 -20.62 1.85
CA ASP A 79 -4.21 -21.26 1.69
C ASP A 79 -5.11 -20.48 0.72
N MET A 80 -4.99 -19.15 0.71
CA MET A 80 -5.71 -18.29 -0.24
C MET A 80 -4.92 -18.04 -1.53
N ARG A 81 -3.67 -18.51 -1.62
CA ARG A 81 -2.76 -18.21 -2.73
C ARG A 81 -2.75 -16.73 -3.08
N SER A 82 -2.61 -15.89 -2.07
CA SER A 82 -2.65 -14.44 -2.21
C SER A 82 -1.72 -13.76 -1.20
N MET A 83 -1.33 -12.53 -1.49
CA MET A 83 -0.58 -11.71 -0.54
C MET A 83 -1.55 -11.03 0.43
N TYR A 84 -1.35 -11.26 1.72
CA TYR A 84 -2.13 -10.62 2.78
C TYR A 84 -1.56 -9.26 3.12
N ILE A 85 -2.42 -8.24 3.13
CA ILE A 85 -2.09 -6.90 3.60
C ILE A 85 -2.48 -6.80 5.07
N SER A 86 -1.49 -6.87 5.94
CA SER A 86 -1.67 -6.74 7.38
C SER A 86 -2.03 -5.30 7.77
N TRP A 87 -1.26 -4.33 7.26
CA TRP A 87 -1.48 -2.90 7.41
C TRP A 87 -1.01 -2.12 6.18
N MET A 88 -1.71 -1.04 5.88
CA MET A 88 -1.35 -0.11 4.83
C MET A 88 -1.82 1.29 5.18
N CYS A 89 -0.96 2.28 5.08
CA CYS A 89 -1.34 3.68 5.22
C CYS A 89 -0.40 4.60 4.45
N THR A 90 -0.93 5.75 4.06
CA THR A 90 -0.13 6.87 3.55
C THR A 90 0.51 7.64 4.71
N ALA A 91 1.59 8.35 4.43
CA ALA A 91 2.16 9.31 5.38
C ALA A 91 1.13 10.39 5.76
N PRO A 92 1.23 10.99 6.95
CA PRO A 92 0.26 12.01 7.41
C PRO A 92 0.05 13.15 6.42
N GLN A 93 1.10 13.62 5.74
CA GLN A 93 1.00 14.70 4.75
C GLN A 93 0.24 14.31 3.46
N ASN A 94 0.02 13.02 3.23
CA ASN A 94 -0.70 12.48 2.08
C ASN A 94 -2.04 11.86 2.46
N ASN A 95 -2.45 12.01 3.72
CA ASN A 95 -3.65 11.38 4.24
C ASN A 95 -4.83 12.34 4.25
N LYS A 96 -5.83 12.10 3.41
CA LYS A 96 -7.04 12.93 3.29
C LYS A 96 -7.86 13.02 4.57
N PHE A 97 -7.72 12.06 5.48
CA PHE A 97 -8.40 12.08 6.78
C PHE A 97 -7.67 12.93 7.83
N MET A 98 -6.40 13.28 7.59
CA MET A 98 -5.54 14.03 8.53
C MET A 98 -5.21 15.44 8.06
N THR A 99 -5.22 15.70 6.76
CA THR A 99 -4.88 17.00 6.18
C THR A 99 -5.87 17.41 5.09
N LYS A 100 -6.17 18.71 5.04
CA LYS A 100 -6.97 19.29 3.95
C LYS A 100 -6.13 19.55 2.68
N SER A 101 -4.81 19.64 2.83
CA SER A 101 -3.88 19.90 1.74
C SER A 101 -2.90 18.74 1.60
N ILE A 102 -3.20 17.83 0.69
CA ILE A 102 -2.35 16.68 0.37
C ILE A 102 -1.09 17.16 -0.35
N LYS A 103 0.06 16.57 0.00
CA LYS A 103 1.33 16.89 -0.63
C LYS A 103 1.51 16.17 -1.97
N TYR A 104 1.22 14.87 -2.01
CA TYR A 104 1.35 14.05 -3.21
C TYR A 104 0.11 13.20 -3.47
N TYR A 105 -0.29 13.09 -4.73
CA TYR A 105 -1.25 12.10 -5.22
C TYR A 105 -0.54 10.82 -5.66
N GLY A 106 -1.27 9.71 -5.69
CA GLY A 106 -0.81 8.43 -6.25
C GLY A 106 -0.20 7.46 -5.25
N VAL A 107 -0.02 7.84 -3.98
CA VAL A 107 0.61 6.98 -2.95
C VAL A 107 -0.18 5.68 -2.75
N GLY A 108 -1.49 5.75 -2.64
CA GLY A 108 -2.34 4.59 -2.38
C GLY A 108 -2.27 3.55 -3.49
N GLY A 109 -2.36 3.96 -4.74
CA GLY A 109 -2.23 3.08 -5.89
C GLY A 109 -0.87 2.39 -5.94
N HIS A 110 0.22 3.12 -5.64
CA HIS A 110 1.56 2.56 -5.54
C HIS A 110 1.68 1.46 -4.48
N LEU A 111 1.10 1.67 -3.30
CA LEU A 111 1.15 0.67 -2.22
C LEU A 111 0.44 -0.63 -2.62
N PHE A 112 -0.72 -0.55 -3.26
CA PHE A 112 -1.40 -1.74 -3.78
C PHE A 112 -0.61 -2.43 -4.89
N ALA A 113 0.02 -1.67 -5.79
CA ALA A 113 0.85 -2.23 -6.85
C ALA A 113 2.08 -2.96 -6.30
N ILE A 114 2.71 -2.47 -5.23
CA ILE A 114 3.78 -3.17 -4.52
C ILE A 114 3.30 -4.55 -4.04
N VAL A 115 2.12 -4.62 -3.44
CA VAL A 115 1.56 -5.88 -2.95
C VAL A 115 1.30 -6.85 -4.10
N ALA A 116 0.72 -6.38 -5.20
CA ALA A 116 0.47 -7.19 -6.39
C ALA A 116 1.76 -7.73 -7.00
N ASP A 117 2.81 -6.89 -7.11
CA ASP A 117 4.12 -7.31 -7.61
C ASP A 117 4.77 -8.35 -6.68
N LYS A 118 4.73 -8.16 -5.36
CA LYS A 118 5.23 -9.15 -4.40
C LYS A 118 4.43 -10.45 -4.46
N SER A 119 3.14 -10.40 -4.66
CA SER A 119 2.30 -11.56 -4.91
C SER A 119 2.73 -12.32 -6.17
N MET A 120 3.05 -11.62 -7.27
CA MET A 120 3.64 -12.23 -8.47
C MET A 120 4.94 -12.96 -8.16
N GLN A 121 5.86 -12.32 -7.43
CA GLN A 121 7.16 -12.91 -7.06
C GLN A 121 7.00 -14.17 -6.18
N TRP A 122 5.94 -14.24 -5.36
CA TRP A 122 5.60 -15.41 -4.55
C TRP A 122 4.89 -16.53 -5.32
N GLY A 123 4.55 -16.33 -6.60
CA GLY A 123 3.83 -17.28 -7.42
C GLY A 123 2.31 -17.29 -7.19
N TYR A 124 1.76 -16.20 -6.66
CA TYR A 124 0.31 -16.01 -6.46
C TYR A 124 -0.35 -15.16 -7.53
N GLU A 125 0.35 -14.94 -8.64
CA GLU A 125 -0.14 -14.28 -9.85
C GLU A 125 -0.71 -12.87 -9.64
N GLY A 126 -0.30 -12.19 -8.58
CA GLY A 126 -0.74 -10.85 -8.23
C GLY A 126 -1.90 -10.78 -7.24
N ALA A 127 -2.58 -11.89 -6.98
CA ALA A 127 -3.73 -11.91 -6.05
C ALA A 127 -3.36 -11.36 -4.67
N LEU A 128 -4.24 -10.55 -4.12
CA LEU A 128 -4.06 -9.93 -2.81
C LEU A 128 -5.38 -9.83 -2.04
N HIS A 129 -5.30 -9.75 -0.72
CA HIS A 129 -6.45 -9.55 0.14
C HIS A 129 -6.08 -8.78 1.41
N GLY A 130 -7.09 -8.25 2.07
CA GLY A 130 -6.95 -7.53 3.32
C GLY A 130 -8.29 -7.06 3.87
N PHE A 131 -8.22 -6.27 4.93
CA PHE A 131 -9.37 -5.69 5.60
C PHE A 131 -9.35 -4.17 5.45
N ALA A 132 -10.36 -3.61 4.78
CA ALA A 132 -10.54 -2.17 4.75
C ALA A 132 -10.86 -1.64 6.16
N ALA A 133 -10.44 -0.42 6.47
CA ALA A 133 -10.68 0.19 7.78
C ALA A 133 -12.14 0.62 7.99
N SER A 134 -12.91 0.76 6.89
CA SER A 134 -14.31 1.16 6.93
C SER A 134 -15.09 0.61 5.74
N GLU A 135 -16.42 0.64 5.82
CA GLU A 135 -17.29 0.30 4.71
C GLU A 135 -17.08 1.22 3.51
N GLU A 136 -16.83 2.49 3.75
CA GLU A 136 -16.53 3.48 2.70
C GLU A 136 -15.29 3.08 1.90
N LEU A 137 -14.20 2.70 2.58
CA LEU A 137 -12.97 2.23 1.94
C LEU A 137 -13.17 0.89 1.21
N LEU A 138 -13.93 -0.05 1.78
CA LEU A 138 -14.27 -1.29 1.09
C LEU A 138 -14.99 -1.01 -0.23
N ARG A 139 -16.00 -0.16 -0.20
CA ARG A 139 -16.77 0.23 -1.38
C ARG A 139 -15.89 0.92 -2.42
N HIS A 140 -14.98 1.76 -1.96
CA HIS A 140 -13.98 2.42 -2.79
C HIS A 140 -13.06 1.39 -3.51
N TYR A 141 -12.60 0.34 -2.82
CA TYR A 141 -11.76 -0.69 -3.45
C TYR A 141 -12.54 -1.55 -4.44
N VAL A 142 -13.82 -1.82 -4.18
CA VAL A 142 -14.70 -2.49 -5.16
C VAL A 142 -14.83 -1.65 -6.45
N GLU A 143 -14.97 -0.34 -6.33
CA GLU A 143 -15.07 0.57 -7.47
C GLU A 143 -13.75 0.71 -8.23
N MET A 144 -12.62 0.82 -7.51
CA MET A 144 -11.31 1.13 -8.11
C MET A 144 -10.58 -0.10 -8.67
N PHE A 145 -10.72 -1.26 -8.04
CA PHE A 145 -9.98 -2.49 -8.41
C PHE A 145 -10.89 -3.66 -8.78
N HIS A 146 -12.20 -3.47 -8.80
CA HIS A 146 -13.15 -4.57 -8.89
C HIS A 146 -12.93 -5.61 -7.78
N ALA A 147 -12.53 -5.15 -6.58
CA ALA A 147 -12.32 -6.03 -5.44
C ALA A 147 -13.60 -6.79 -5.08
N GLU A 148 -13.45 -8.06 -4.76
CA GLU A 148 -14.54 -8.90 -4.28
C GLU A 148 -14.70 -8.75 -2.76
N HIS A 149 -15.89 -8.44 -2.29
CA HIS A 149 -16.20 -8.43 -0.86
C HIS A 149 -16.39 -9.87 -0.37
N LEU A 150 -15.51 -10.34 0.50
CA LEU A 150 -15.59 -11.69 1.06
C LEU A 150 -16.40 -11.75 2.36
N GLY A 151 -16.08 -10.89 3.32
CA GLY A 151 -16.78 -10.81 4.60
C GLY A 151 -16.67 -12.06 5.49
N MET A 152 -15.71 -12.96 5.22
CA MET A 152 -15.60 -14.26 5.90
C MET A 152 -14.92 -14.14 7.27
N LEU A 153 -13.76 -13.48 7.32
CA LEU A 153 -12.94 -13.30 8.52
C LEU A 153 -13.16 -11.94 9.18
N HIS A 154 -13.57 -10.96 8.40
CA HIS A 154 -13.86 -9.61 8.82
C HIS A 154 -14.91 -9.00 7.91
N GLN A 155 -15.84 -8.17 8.46
CA GLN A 155 -16.94 -7.57 7.68
C GLN A 155 -16.47 -6.74 6.47
N TYR A 156 -15.25 -6.19 6.51
CA TYR A 156 -14.66 -5.39 5.43
C TYR A 156 -13.51 -6.11 4.71
N GLN A 157 -13.53 -7.44 4.75
CA GLN A 157 -12.57 -8.26 4.00
C GLN A 157 -12.84 -8.19 2.50
N PHE A 158 -11.77 -7.96 1.73
CA PHE A 158 -11.84 -7.96 0.27
C PHE A 158 -10.71 -8.79 -0.33
N PHE A 159 -10.91 -9.17 -1.57
CA PHE A 159 -9.97 -9.92 -2.40
C PHE A 159 -9.86 -9.27 -3.78
N VAL A 160 -8.64 -9.17 -4.30
CA VAL A 160 -8.38 -8.76 -5.69
C VAL A 160 -7.75 -9.94 -6.40
N ASP A 161 -8.42 -10.42 -7.44
CA ASP A 161 -7.97 -11.58 -8.21
C ASP A 161 -6.79 -11.26 -9.13
N GLU A 162 -6.27 -12.30 -9.77
CA GLU A 162 -5.08 -12.20 -10.65
C GLU A 162 -5.32 -11.29 -11.84
N ALA A 163 -6.52 -11.31 -12.42
CA ALA A 163 -6.84 -10.52 -13.61
C ALA A 163 -6.83 -9.01 -13.29
N HIS A 164 -7.52 -8.61 -12.22
CA HIS A 164 -7.57 -7.20 -11.79
C HIS A 164 -6.25 -6.71 -11.20
N ALA A 165 -5.47 -7.60 -10.55
CA ALA A 165 -4.12 -7.28 -10.10
C ALA A 165 -3.17 -7.01 -11.28
N LYS A 166 -3.30 -7.73 -12.39
CA LYS A 166 -2.53 -7.46 -13.62
C LYS A 166 -2.86 -6.09 -14.21
N GLU A 167 -4.13 -5.72 -14.27
CA GLU A 167 -4.55 -4.38 -14.73
C GLU A 167 -3.90 -3.28 -13.90
N LEU A 168 -3.85 -3.47 -12.58
CA LEU A 168 -3.16 -2.54 -11.69
C LEU A 168 -1.65 -2.46 -11.99
N LEU A 169 -0.98 -3.60 -12.21
CA LEU A 169 0.45 -3.65 -12.50
C LEU A 169 0.81 -3.01 -13.85
N GLU A 170 -0.08 -2.98 -14.82
CA GLU A 170 0.15 -2.32 -16.12
C GLU A 170 0.34 -0.79 -15.98
N VAL A 171 -0.24 -0.19 -14.96
CA VAL A 171 -0.08 1.25 -14.68
C VAL A 171 1.29 1.57 -14.09
N TYR A 172 1.88 0.63 -13.35
CA TYR A 172 3.10 0.82 -12.58
C TYR A 172 4.23 -0.06 -13.11
N HIS A 173 5.27 0.55 -13.67
CA HIS A 173 6.51 -0.12 -14.01
C HIS A 173 7.50 0.05 -12.86
N TYR A 174 7.74 -1.02 -12.09
CA TYR A 174 8.74 -1.01 -11.04
C TYR A 174 10.07 -1.58 -11.53
N GLU A 175 11.11 -0.78 -11.48
CA GLU A 175 12.47 -1.27 -11.42
C GLU A 175 12.82 -1.48 -9.94
N TRP A 176 12.90 -2.74 -9.53
CA TRP A 176 13.29 -3.09 -8.19
C TRP A 176 14.80 -2.99 -8.07
N ASN A 177 15.29 -1.99 -7.35
CA ASN A 177 16.66 -1.99 -6.86
C ASN A 177 16.68 -2.81 -5.56
N GLU A 178 16.98 -4.11 -5.67
CA GLU A 178 17.32 -4.94 -4.52
C GLU A 178 18.74 -4.58 -4.07
N THR A 179 18.85 -3.66 -3.13
CA THR A 179 20.10 -3.42 -2.39
C THR A 179 20.03 -4.00 -1.00
#